data_1663f6b3ec822077c9f52197e7ab1f98
#
_entry.id   1663f6b3ec822077c9f52197e7ab1f98
#
_cell.length_a   1.000
_cell.length_b   1.000
_cell.length_c   1.000
_cell.angle_alpha   90.00
_cell.angle_beta   90.00
_cell.angle_gamma   90.00
#
_symmetry.space_group_name_H-M   'P 1'
#
loop_
_entity.id
_entity.type
_entity.pdbx_description
1 polymer ?
#
loop_
_entity_poly.entity_id
_entity_poly.type
_entity_poly.pdbx_seq_one_letter_code
_entity_poly.pdbx_strand_id
1 'polypeptide(L)'
;MHNTSSESAPVDTAEIEKHLAQLRREYVEASPRQRLGVAKQRINHPDHDPNRLIAYVSAAEGFARSLCMHQPRRTKQELSKIYAEYERHGPKALIRKYLTAKGLGAPCDHFGADTWKLFGYAVDYRNLLVHECTYLSLDRSTRLIDSCRKVLQTLAQDEGLNTDEI
;
A
#
# COMPACT_ATOMS: atom_id res chain seq x y z
N MET A 1 5.77 -31.46 -22.64
CA MET A 1 5.40 -30.07 -22.24
C MET A 1 5.67 -29.95 -20.74
N HIS A 2 6.84 -29.43 -20.37
CA HIS A 2 7.20 -29.21 -18.97
C HIS A 2 6.74 -27.81 -18.56
N ASN A 3 5.73 -27.81 -17.69
CA ASN A 3 5.25 -26.59 -17.07
C ASN A 3 6.18 -26.30 -15.87
N THR A 4 7.20 -25.47 -16.09
CA THR A 4 8.04 -24.97 -15.00
C THR A 4 7.30 -23.82 -14.33
N SER A 5 6.50 -24.17 -13.31
CA SER A 5 6.02 -23.19 -12.34
C SER A 5 7.26 -22.54 -11.69
N SER A 6 7.55 -21.29 -12.04
CA SER A 6 8.57 -20.51 -11.34
C SER A 6 8.03 -20.22 -9.93
N GLU A 7 8.34 -21.09 -9.00
CA GLU A 7 8.16 -20.82 -7.57
C GLU A 7 9.03 -19.60 -7.22
N SER A 8 8.39 -18.47 -7.01
CA SER A 8 9.12 -17.26 -6.55
C SER A 8 9.69 -17.55 -5.17
N ALA A 9 10.98 -17.29 -4.99
CA ALA A 9 11.64 -17.43 -3.69
C ALA A 9 10.84 -16.73 -2.59
N PRO A 10 10.74 -17.32 -1.40
CA PRO A 10 10.01 -16.76 -0.28
C PRO A 10 10.50 -15.34 0.04
N VAL A 11 9.56 -14.46 0.39
CA VAL A 11 9.87 -13.06 0.73
C VAL A 11 10.62 -13.04 2.06
N ASP A 12 11.84 -12.54 2.06
CA ASP A 12 12.58 -12.30 3.30
C ASP A 12 12.00 -11.08 4.05
N THR A 13 11.02 -11.37 4.90
CA THR A 13 10.33 -10.37 5.69
C THR A 13 11.18 -9.86 6.85
N ALA A 14 12.15 -10.64 7.33
CA ALA A 14 13.05 -10.23 8.41
C ALA A 14 13.95 -9.07 7.95
N GLU A 15 14.42 -9.10 6.70
CA GLU A 15 15.17 -7.98 6.13
C GLU A 15 14.32 -6.70 6.03
N ILE A 16 13.06 -6.82 5.59
CA ILE A 16 12.14 -5.68 5.50
C ILE A 16 11.88 -5.09 6.89
N GLU A 17 11.56 -5.91 7.88
CA GLU A 17 11.30 -5.46 9.26
C GLU A 17 12.53 -4.80 9.87
N LYS A 18 13.71 -5.37 9.67
CA LYS A 18 14.98 -4.78 10.11
C LYS A 18 15.21 -3.41 9.48
N HIS A 19 14.95 -3.28 8.18
CA HIS A 19 15.11 -2.00 7.47
C HIS A 19 14.10 -0.94 7.96
N LEU A 20 12.83 -1.31 8.15
CA LEU A 20 11.83 -0.39 8.73
C LEU A 20 12.23 0.09 10.13
N ALA A 21 12.71 -0.81 10.98
CA ALA A 21 13.19 -0.47 12.32
C ALA A 21 14.42 0.45 12.27
N GLN A 22 15.32 0.23 11.31
CA GLN A 22 16.48 1.08 11.07
C GLN A 22 16.05 2.49 10.64
N LEU A 23 15.16 2.64 9.66
CA LEU A 23 14.67 3.94 9.21
C LEU A 23 14.01 4.75 10.32
N ARG A 24 13.20 4.09 11.16
CA ARG A 24 12.59 4.74 12.33
C ARG A 24 13.63 5.24 13.32
N ARG A 25 14.66 4.45 13.59
CA ARG A 25 15.77 4.80 14.48
C ARG A 25 16.58 5.97 13.92
N GLU A 26 16.96 5.91 12.66
CA GLU A 26 17.66 6.99 11.96
C GLU A 26 16.88 8.31 12.00
N TYR A 27 15.55 8.24 11.84
CA TYR A 27 14.70 9.42 11.98
C TYR A 27 14.76 10.02 13.38
N VAL A 28 14.64 9.20 14.42
CA VAL A 28 14.67 9.65 15.82
C VAL A 28 16.02 10.24 16.21
N GLU A 29 17.10 9.62 15.77
CA GLU A 29 18.48 10.00 16.13
C GLU A 29 19.03 11.17 15.29
N ALA A 30 18.48 11.41 14.10
CA ALA A 30 18.96 12.42 13.18
C ALA A 30 18.68 13.85 13.69
N SER A 31 19.74 14.68 13.70
CA SER A 31 19.60 16.11 13.96
C SER A 31 18.77 16.82 12.88
N PRO A 32 18.17 17.99 13.15
CA PRO A 32 17.48 18.80 12.15
C PRO A 32 18.31 19.09 10.90
N ARG A 33 19.62 19.29 11.06
CA ARG A 33 20.55 19.50 9.95
C ARG A 33 20.69 18.26 9.06
N GLN A 34 20.79 17.08 9.65
CA GLN A 34 20.85 15.82 8.92
C GLN A 34 19.53 15.54 8.21
N ARG A 35 18.40 15.81 8.85
CA ARG A 35 17.07 15.68 8.25
C ARG A 35 16.89 16.60 7.04
N LEU A 36 17.35 17.84 7.14
CA LEU A 36 17.36 18.76 6.00
C LEU A 36 18.23 18.26 4.84
N GLY A 37 19.36 17.61 5.13
CA GLY A 37 20.20 16.95 4.13
C GLY A 37 19.47 15.85 3.36
N VAL A 38 18.76 14.96 4.08
CA VAL A 38 17.92 13.90 3.47
C VAL A 38 16.80 14.49 2.62
N ALA A 39 16.12 15.55 3.11
CA ALA A 39 15.06 16.20 2.37
C ALA A 39 15.57 16.82 1.06
N LYS A 40 16.70 17.51 1.09
CA LYS A 40 17.35 18.08 -0.11
C LYS A 40 17.75 16.99 -1.12
N GLN A 41 18.35 15.91 -0.65
CA GLN A 41 18.71 14.76 -1.49
C GLN A 41 17.47 14.19 -2.18
N ARG A 42 16.37 14.01 -1.45
CA ARG A 42 15.12 13.48 -1.98
C ARG A 42 14.46 14.39 -3.01
N ILE A 43 14.49 15.72 -2.78
CA ILE A 43 13.93 16.72 -3.70
C ILE A 43 14.73 16.78 -5.01
N ASN A 44 16.06 16.67 -4.93
CA ASN A 44 16.96 16.89 -6.07
C ASN A 44 17.32 15.61 -6.86
N HIS A 45 16.83 14.43 -6.46
CA HIS A 45 17.08 13.18 -7.18
C HIS A 45 15.89 12.79 -8.05
N PRO A 46 15.93 13.09 -9.37
CA PRO A 46 14.84 12.78 -10.29
C PRO A 46 14.64 11.29 -10.54
N ASP A 47 15.69 10.47 -10.35
CA ASP A 47 15.66 9.02 -10.65
C ASP A 47 14.99 8.19 -9.53
N HIS A 48 14.69 8.80 -8.41
CA HIS A 48 13.98 8.16 -7.31
C HIS A 48 12.54 8.65 -7.28
N ASP A 49 11.64 7.80 -7.72
CA ASP A 49 10.22 8.07 -7.62
C ASP A 49 9.59 7.38 -6.39
N PRO A 50 9.87 7.87 -5.16
CA PRO A 50 9.15 7.42 -3.97
C PRO A 50 7.66 7.72 -4.10
N ASN A 51 7.28 8.64 -5.01
CA ASN A 51 5.91 8.98 -5.32
C ASN A 51 5.16 7.80 -5.92
N ARG A 52 5.81 6.88 -6.63
CA ARG A 52 5.14 5.68 -7.16
C ARG A 52 4.57 4.80 -6.05
N LEU A 53 5.36 4.49 -4.99
CA LEU A 53 4.86 3.72 -3.86
C LEU A 53 3.72 4.47 -3.15
N ILE A 54 3.90 5.78 -2.92
CA ILE A 54 2.87 6.63 -2.33
C ILE A 54 1.60 6.60 -3.20
N ALA A 55 1.73 6.74 -4.51
CA ALA A 55 0.61 6.74 -5.44
C ALA A 55 -0.15 5.41 -5.41
N TYR A 56 0.54 4.25 -5.48
CA TYR A 56 -0.11 2.95 -5.45
C TYR A 56 -0.81 2.65 -4.13
N VAL A 57 -0.19 2.97 -2.98
CA VAL A 57 -0.85 2.80 -1.67
C VAL A 57 -2.06 3.72 -1.55
N SER A 58 -1.93 4.98 -2.01
CA SER A 58 -3.05 5.95 -1.98
C SER A 58 -4.17 5.57 -2.94
N ALA A 59 -3.84 5.01 -4.11
CA ALA A 59 -4.84 4.49 -5.05
C ALA A 59 -5.61 3.31 -4.43
N ALA A 60 -4.92 2.34 -3.83
CA ALA A 60 -5.57 1.23 -3.14
C ALA A 60 -6.44 1.70 -1.97
N GLU A 61 -5.97 2.69 -1.18
CA GLU A 61 -6.74 3.29 -0.09
C GLU A 61 -8.01 4.00 -0.59
N GLY A 62 -7.85 4.88 -1.60
CA GLY A 62 -8.96 5.65 -2.15
C GLY A 62 -10.01 4.75 -2.81
N PHE A 63 -9.55 3.72 -3.55
CA PHE A 63 -10.45 2.76 -4.18
C PHE A 63 -11.19 1.90 -3.15
N ALA A 64 -10.49 1.33 -2.16
CA ALA A 64 -11.12 0.57 -1.09
C ALA A 64 -12.13 1.40 -0.29
N ARG A 65 -11.83 2.70 -0.04
CA ARG A 65 -12.78 3.62 0.60
C ARG A 65 -14.02 3.81 -0.26
N SER A 66 -13.84 4.03 -1.56
CA SER A 66 -14.95 4.13 -2.50
C SER A 66 -15.84 2.87 -2.50
N LEU A 67 -15.22 1.69 -2.53
CA LEU A 67 -15.95 0.41 -2.46
C LEU A 67 -16.75 0.25 -1.16
N CYS A 68 -16.20 0.67 -0.03
CA CYS A 68 -16.92 0.68 1.25
C CYS A 68 -18.10 1.65 1.25
N MET A 69 -17.96 2.80 0.59
CA MET A 69 -18.97 3.84 0.55
C MET A 69 -20.13 3.52 -0.39
N HIS A 70 -19.82 2.99 -1.59
CA HIS A 70 -20.78 2.78 -2.67
C HIS A 70 -21.42 1.39 -2.63
N GLN A 71 -21.80 0.92 -1.46
CA GLN A 71 -22.59 -0.31 -1.37
C GLN A 71 -24.00 -0.11 -1.97
N PRO A 72 -24.62 -1.17 -2.54
CA PRO A 72 -25.95 -1.05 -3.16
C PRO A 72 -26.99 -0.38 -2.23
N ARG A 73 -27.79 0.54 -2.78
CA ARG A 73 -28.91 1.23 -2.13
C ARG A 73 -28.59 2.47 -1.28
N ARG A 74 -27.43 3.09 -1.41
CA ARG A 74 -27.11 4.32 -0.68
C ARG A 74 -27.44 5.58 -1.49
N THR A 75 -28.04 6.57 -0.86
CA THR A 75 -28.32 7.89 -1.46
C THR A 75 -27.10 8.80 -1.41
N LYS A 76 -27.06 9.87 -2.24
CA LYS A 76 -25.97 10.86 -2.21
C LYS A 76 -25.79 11.55 -0.83
N GLN A 77 -26.87 11.76 -0.09
CA GLN A 77 -26.82 12.36 1.25
C GLN A 77 -26.19 11.40 2.28
N GLU A 78 -26.46 10.11 2.12
CA GLU A 78 -25.84 9.08 2.95
C GLU A 78 -24.34 8.96 2.68
N LEU A 79 -23.88 9.14 1.42
CA LEU A 79 -22.46 9.06 1.06
C LEU A 79 -21.59 10.07 1.82
N SER A 80 -22.06 11.31 2.02
CA SER A 80 -21.30 12.32 2.76
C SER A 80 -21.14 11.96 4.24
N LYS A 81 -22.17 11.38 4.86
CA LYS A 81 -22.11 10.90 6.25
C LYS A 81 -21.17 9.70 6.38
N ILE A 82 -21.24 8.78 5.43
CA ILE A 82 -20.42 7.58 5.38
C ILE A 82 -18.96 7.93 5.12
N TYR A 83 -18.67 8.93 4.28
CA TYR A 83 -17.32 9.41 4.08
C TYR A 83 -16.66 9.81 5.41
N ALA A 84 -17.35 10.57 6.24
CA ALA A 84 -16.86 10.97 7.56
C ALA A 84 -16.54 9.75 8.47
N GLU A 85 -17.30 8.67 8.32
CA GLU A 85 -17.03 7.41 9.04
C GLU A 85 -15.73 6.76 8.56
N TYR A 86 -15.47 6.77 7.24
CA TYR A 86 -14.35 6.06 6.64
C TYR A 86 -13.08 6.92 6.43
N GLU A 87 -13.14 8.24 6.55
CA GLU A 87 -12.02 9.13 6.24
C GLU A 87 -10.75 8.86 7.05
N ARG A 88 -10.93 8.39 8.31
CA ARG A 88 -9.82 8.09 9.23
C ARG A 88 -9.33 6.63 9.15
N HIS A 89 -9.95 5.81 8.32
CA HIS A 89 -9.54 4.42 8.16
C HIS A 89 -8.39 4.32 7.15
N GLY A 90 -7.30 3.68 7.57
CA GLY A 90 -6.20 3.38 6.66
C GLY A 90 -6.51 2.22 5.70
N PRO A 91 -5.69 2.03 4.67
CA PRO A 91 -5.98 1.11 3.57
C PRO A 91 -6.24 -0.33 4.01
N LYS A 92 -5.47 -0.87 4.97
CA LYS A 92 -5.68 -2.23 5.49
C LYS A 92 -7.05 -2.41 6.17
N ALA A 93 -7.50 -1.41 6.90
CA ALA A 93 -8.79 -1.45 7.58
C ALA A 93 -9.95 -1.36 6.59
N LEU A 94 -9.85 -0.48 5.59
CA LEU A 94 -10.84 -0.34 4.53
C LEU A 94 -11.00 -1.63 3.73
N ILE A 95 -9.89 -2.25 3.31
CA ILE A 95 -9.91 -3.49 2.56
C ILE A 95 -10.56 -4.62 3.37
N ARG A 96 -10.21 -4.76 4.66
CA ARG A 96 -10.85 -5.76 5.53
C ARG A 96 -12.37 -5.53 5.64
N LYS A 97 -12.81 -4.28 5.81
CA LYS A 97 -14.23 -3.93 5.87
C LYS A 97 -14.95 -4.30 4.56
N TYR A 98 -14.34 -3.98 3.42
CA TYR A 98 -14.87 -4.34 2.11
C TYR A 98 -15.02 -5.85 1.95
N LEU A 99 -13.96 -6.63 2.20
CA LEU A 99 -13.99 -8.08 2.08
C LEU A 99 -15.03 -8.71 3.00
N THR A 100 -15.14 -8.23 4.25
CA THR A 100 -16.15 -8.69 5.20
C THR A 100 -17.57 -8.40 4.69
N ALA A 101 -17.82 -7.21 4.16
CA ALA A 101 -19.13 -6.83 3.64
C ALA A 101 -19.54 -7.65 2.41
N LYS A 102 -18.55 -8.09 1.60
CA LYS A 102 -18.78 -8.94 0.41
C LYS A 102 -18.74 -10.44 0.71
N GLY A 103 -18.35 -10.86 1.90
CA GLY A 103 -18.20 -12.28 2.25
C GLY A 103 -17.02 -12.95 1.53
N LEU A 104 -15.96 -12.22 1.18
CA LEU A 104 -14.82 -12.69 0.41
C LEU A 104 -13.69 -13.32 1.26
N GLY A 105 -13.91 -13.47 2.56
CA GLY A 105 -12.97 -14.12 3.46
C GLY A 105 -11.87 -13.19 4.00
N ALA A 106 -10.80 -13.79 4.52
CA ALA A 106 -9.68 -13.04 5.07
C ALA A 106 -8.75 -12.50 3.97
N PRO A 107 -8.11 -11.34 4.17
CA PRO A 107 -7.22 -10.76 3.16
C PRO A 107 -6.08 -11.68 2.71
N CYS A 108 -5.53 -12.49 3.64
CA CYS A 108 -4.45 -13.43 3.31
C CYS A 108 -4.91 -14.53 2.34
N ASP A 109 -6.16 -14.96 2.47
CA ASP A 109 -6.72 -15.99 1.60
C ASP A 109 -7.11 -15.40 0.24
N HIS A 110 -7.64 -14.18 0.25
CA HIS A 110 -8.14 -13.49 -0.93
C HIS A 110 -7.03 -12.98 -1.86
N PHE A 111 -6.00 -12.33 -1.32
CA PHE A 111 -4.88 -11.75 -2.09
C PHE A 111 -3.65 -12.66 -2.14
N GLY A 112 -3.60 -13.71 -1.32
CA GLY A 112 -2.41 -14.50 -1.03
C GLY A 112 -1.60 -13.89 0.12
N ALA A 113 -1.07 -14.76 0.99
CA ALA A 113 -0.40 -14.37 2.24
C ALA A 113 0.78 -13.40 2.00
N ASP A 114 1.65 -13.70 1.03
CA ASP A 114 2.82 -12.88 0.72
C ASP A 114 2.42 -11.52 0.15
N THR A 115 1.45 -11.48 -0.77
CA THR A 115 0.93 -10.23 -1.34
C THR A 115 0.38 -9.32 -0.25
N TRP A 116 -0.45 -9.86 0.65
CA TRP A 116 -1.03 -9.11 1.74
C TRP A 116 0.00 -8.61 2.75
N LYS A 117 1.00 -9.43 3.05
CA LYS A 117 2.10 -9.07 3.94
C LYS A 117 2.95 -7.95 3.34
N LEU A 118 3.35 -8.06 2.07
CA LEU A 118 4.09 -7.01 1.35
C LEU A 118 3.29 -5.71 1.23
N PHE A 119 1.98 -5.80 0.96
CA PHE A 119 1.11 -4.62 0.97
C PHE A 119 1.10 -3.94 2.35
N GLY A 120 1.11 -4.70 3.44
CA GLY A 120 1.26 -4.17 4.79
C GLY A 120 2.54 -3.35 4.96
N TYR A 121 3.67 -3.87 4.51
CA TYR A 121 4.94 -3.14 4.53
C TYR A 121 4.93 -1.91 3.61
N ALA A 122 4.28 -2.01 2.44
CA ALA A 122 4.11 -0.86 1.55
C ALA A 122 3.40 0.31 2.25
N VAL A 123 2.36 0.01 3.03
CA VAL A 123 1.65 1.01 3.84
C VAL A 123 2.57 1.63 4.90
N ASP A 124 3.37 0.80 5.59
CA ASP A 124 4.31 1.27 6.61
C ASP A 124 5.41 2.16 6.00
N TYR A 125 5.99 1.76 4.87
CA TYR A 125 6.96 2.58 4.14
C TYR A 125 6.36 3.89 3.63
N ARG A 126 5.13 3.85 3.08
CA ARG A 126 4.43 5.08 2.66
C ARG A 126 4.33 6.07 3.81
N ASN A 127 3.99 5.60 5.02
CA ASN A 127 3.89 6.46 6.18
C ASN A 127 5.24 7.09 6.54
N LEU A 128 6.34 6.34 6.52
CA LEU A 128 7.69 6.86 6.72
C LEU A 128 8.09 7.87 5.62
N LEU A 129 7.77 7.57 4.36
CA LEU A 129 8.08 8.45 3.23
C LEU A 129 7.34 9.80 3.31
N VAL A 130 6.07 9.77 3.73
CA VAL A 130 5.22 10.98 3.79
C VAL A 130 5.49 11.80 5.04
N HIS A 131 5.55 11.16 6.21
CA HIS A 131 5.61 11.89 7.48
C HIS A 131 7.02 12.15 7.96
N GLU A 132 7.97 11.28 7.64
CA GLU A 132 9.34 11.34 8.15
C GLU A 132 10.36 11.70 7.06
N CYS A 133 9.91 11.87 5.82
CA CYS A 133 10.77 12.18 4.67
C CYS A 133 11.98 11.23 4.56
N THR A 134 11.77 9.94 4.77
CA THR A 134 12.81 8.92 4.65
C THR A 134 13.07 8.58 3.19
N TYR A 135 14.18 7.88 2.95
CA TYR A 135 14.57 7.42 1.64
C TYR A 135 14.28 5.92 1.48
N LEU A 136 13.77 5.52 0.33
CA LEU A 136 13.59 4.13 -0.05
C LEU A 136 14.19 3.91 -1.45
N SER A 137 15.13 2.96 -1.57
CA SER A 137 15.74 2.62 -2.85
C SER A 137 14.74 1.96 -3.81
N LEU A 138 14.99 2.10 -5.11
CA LEU A 138 14.16 1.50 -6.16
C LEU A 138 14.04 -0.02 -6.01
N ASP A 139 15.16 -0.70 -5.71
CA ASP A 139 15.19 -2.16 -5.57
C ASP A 139 14.25 -2.67 -4.48
N ARG A 140 14.15 -1.93 -3.38
CA ARG A 140 13.23 -2.27 -2.28
C ARG A 140 11.78 -1.91 -2.60
N SER A 141 11.56 -0.84 -3.37
CA SER A 141 10.19 -0.38 -3.69
C SER A 141 9.47 -1.25 -4.72
N THR A 142 10.18 -1.88 -5.64
CA THR A 142 9.57 -2.64 -6.75
C THR A 142 8.62 -3.74 -6.26
N ARG A 143 9.06 -4.60 -5.35
CA ARG A 143 8.21 -5.70 -4.81
C ARG A 143 7.01 -5.17 -4.03
N LEU A 144 7.17 -4.05 -3.33
CA LEU A 144 6.09 -3.39 -2.60
C LEU A 144 5.06 -2.80 -3.56
N ILE A 145 5.51 -2.15 -4.63
CA ILE A 145 4.66 -1.60 -5.69
C ILE A 145 3.87 -2.72 -6.36
N ASP A 146 4.52 -3.84 -6.69
CA ASP A 146 3.86 -5.00 -7.32
C ASP A 146 2.79 -5.60 -6.42
N SER A 147 3.01 -5.64 -5.10
CA SER A 147 1.99 -6.09 -4.16
C SER A 147 0.79 -5.14 -4.11
N CYS A 148 1.03 -3.83 -4.14
CA CYS A 148 -0.03 -2.82 -4.20
C CYS A 148 -0.84 -2.94 -5.50
N ARG A 149 -0.14 -3.15 -6.62
CA ARG A 149 -0.77 -3.36 -7.94
C ARG A 149 -1.68 -4.58 -7.90
N LYS A 150 -1.20 -5.72 -7.40
CA LYS A 150 -2.00 -6.95 -7.28
C LYS A 150 -3.25 -6.74 -6.41
N VAL A 151 -3.10 -6.08 -5.27
CA VAL A 151 -4.24 -5.78 -4.39
C VAL A 151 -5.27 -4.91 -5.13
N LEU A 152 -4.82 -3.85 -5.80
CA LEU A 152 -5.71 -2.95 -6.54
C LEU A 152 -6.41 -3.66 -7.71
N GLN A 153 -5.68 -4.47 -8.48
CA GLN A 153 -6.23 -5.28 -9.58
C GLN A 153 -7.28 -6.27 -9.06
N THR A 154 -7.00 -6.99 -7.98
CA THR A 154 -7.93 -7.95 -7.39
C THR A 154 -9.21 -7.26 -6.92
N LEU A 155 -9.11 -6.12 -6.21
CA LEU A 155 -10.28 -5.34 -5.81
C LEU A 155 -11.11 -4.84 -7.02
N ALA A 156 -10.46 -4.47 -8.11
CA ALA A 156 -11.16 -4.06 -9.33
C ALA A 156 -11.84 -5.24 -10.01
N GLN A 157 -11.18 -6.40 -10.06
CA GLN A 157 -11.75 -7.65 -10.58
C GLN A 157 -12.97 -8.12 -9.79
N ASP A 158 -12.96 -8.00 -8.46
CA ASP A 158 -14.10 -8.32 -7.59
C ASP A 158 -15.36 -7.52 -7.97
N GLU A 159 -15.20 -6.33 -8.52
CA GLU A 159 -16.29 -5.47 -9.00
C GLU A 159 -16.53 -5.57 -10.53
N GLY A 160 -15.85 -6.50 -11.21
CA GLY A 160 -15.97 -6.68 -12.65
C GLY A 160 -15.44 -5.51 -13.49
N LEU A 161 -14.50 -4.72 -12.93
CA LEU A 161 -13.92 -3.56 -13.60
C LEU A 161 -12.69 -3.97 -14.43
N ASN A 162 -12.43 -3.21 -15.50
CA ASN A 162 -11.24 -3.40 -16.31
C ASN A 162 -9.97 -3.05 -15.50
N THR A 163 -8.97 -3.90 -15.59
CA THR A 163 -7.67 -3.76 -14.91
C THR A 163 -6.51 -3.45 -15.85
N ASP A 164 -6.80 -3.25 -17.13
CA ASP A 164 -5.79 -2.77 -18.06
C ASP A 164 -5.26 -1.41 -17.57
N GLU A 165 -3.97 -1.17 -17.64
CA GLU A 165 -3.31 0.06 -17.18
C GLU A 165 -3.09 0.23 -15.67
N ILE A 166 -3.45 -0.78 -14.82
CA ILE A 166 -3.12 -0.76 -13.38
C ILE A 166 -1.71 -1.29 -13.08
#